data_8c6b357ecaee5fcca814ce7f88df975e
#
_entry.id   8c6b357ecaee5fcca814ce7f88df975e
#
_cell.length_a   1.000
_cell.length_b   1.000
_cell.length_c   1.000
_cell.angle_alpha   90.00
_cell.angle_beta   90.00
_cell.angle_gamma   90.00
#
_symmetry.space_group_name_H-M   'P 1'
#
loop_
_entity.id
_entity.type
_entity.pdbx_description
1 polymer ?
#
loop_
_entity_poly.entity_id
_entity_poly.type
_entity_poly.pdbx_seq_one_letter_code
_entity_poly.pdbx_strand_id
1 'polypeptide(L)'
;MMRSWTVAGGLILGQDGLLLVRNLRRDGSHDWSPPGGVIEAGESTVSGLTREVCEETGVEVLEWHGPVYEVVVEAPELGWQAWVEAHLARAFRGDLRVADPDGIVVEVAWVDLLACRGRLHGCRRWVREPLEAWLDALDALDGDGDGDGWTPRTFRYHVAGADPATAVVTPVTP
;
A
#
# COMPACT_ATOMS: atom_id res chain seq x y z
N MET A 1 -6.06 24.80 -8.08
CA MET A 1 -4.75 24.29 -7.59
C MET A 1 -4.91 22.80 -7.35
N MET A 2 -4.09 21.97 -7.96
CA MET A 2 -4.13 20.51 -7.80
C MET A 2 -3.50 20.14 -6.45
N ARG A 3 -4.20 19.32 -5.64
CA ARG A 3 -3.66 18.80 -4.38
C ARG A 3 -2.70 17.66 -4.68
N SER A 4 -1.56 17.63 -3.97
CA SER A 4 -0.57 16.57 -4.13
C SER A 4 -0.31 15.91 -2.79
N TRP A 5 -0.28 14.58 -2.77
CA TRP A 5 0.07 13.80 -1.59
C TRP A 5 1.24 12.88 -1.87
N THR A 6 2.12 12.76 -0.89
CA THR A 6 3.05 11.65 -0.80
C THR A 6 2.46 10.62 0.15
N VAL A 7 2.41 9.38 -0.30
CA VAL A 7 1.86 8.26 0.46
C VAL A 7 2.92 7.17 0.52
N ALA A 8 3.00 6.43 1.60
CA ALA A 8 3.84 5.26 1.67
C ALA A 8 3.06 4.05 2.16
N GLY A 9 3.38 2.88 1.60
CA GLY A 9 2.82 1.58 1.98
C GLY A 9 3.91 0.61 2.41
N GLY A 10 3.66 -0.15 3.48
CA GLY A 10 4.58 -1.14 4.04
C GLY A 10 4.26 -2.55 3.57
N LEU A 11 5.22 -3.20 2.91
CA LEU A 11 5.17 -4.61 2.60
C LEU A 11 5.88 -5.37 3.73
N ILE A 12 5.12 -6.06 4.58
CA ILE A 12 5.63 -6.72 5.77
C ILE A 12 5.29 -8.20 5.66
N LEU A 13 6.31 -9.03 5.43
CA LEU A 13 6.18 -10.47 5.29
C LEU A 13 6.52 -11.14 6.63
N GLY A 14 5.53 -11.79 7.23
CA GLY A 14 5.68 -12.65 8.39
C GLY A 14 5.63 -14.14 8.01
N GLN A 15 5.69 -15.01 9.01
CA GLN A 15 5.59 -16.46 8.81
C GLN A 15 4.22 -16.89 8.24
N ASP A 16 3.16 -16.14 8.56
CA ASP A 16 1.79 -16.46 8.17
C ASP A 16 1.31 -15.67 6.93
N GLY A 17 2.23 -14.96 6.25
CA GLY A 17 1.93 -14.24 5.01
C GLY A 17 2.22 -12.74 5.05
N LEU A 18 1.50 -11.98 4.24
CA LEU A 18 1.63 -10.52 4.13
C LEU A 18 0.70 -9.82 5.13
N LEU A 19 1.21 -8.79 5.80
CA LEU A 19 0.40 -7.96 6.68
C LEU A 19 -0.50 -7.04 5.86
N LEU A 20 -1.81 -7.16 6.06
CA LEU A 20 -2.81 -6.30 5.46
C LEU A 20 -3.70 -5.66 6.52
N VAL A 21 -4.19 -4.47 6.22
CA VAL A 21 -5.20 -3.75 7.00
C VAL A 21 -6.51 -3.66 6.22
N ARG A 22 -7.64 -3.75 6.93
CA ARG A 22 -8.97 -3.54 6.37
C ARG A 22 -9.44 -2.15 6.69
N ASN A 23 -9.70 -1.39 5.65
CA ASN A 23 -10.11 0.01 5.75
C ASN A 23 -11.63 0.15 5.64
N LEU A 24 -12.21 0.98 6.51
CA LEU A 24 -13.57 1.48 6.37
C LEU A 24 -13.54 2.75 5.51
N ARG A 25 -14.23 2.73 4.39
CA ARG A 25 -14.33 3.87 3.47
C ARG A 25 -15.50 4.78 3.85
N ARG A 26 -15.47 6.03 3.38
CA ARG A 26 -16.52 7.03 3.67
C ARG A 26 -17.92 6.64 3.20
N ASP A 27 -18.01 5.80 2.18
CA ASP A 27 -19.26 5.25 1.66
C ASP A 27 -19.75 4.01 2.42
N GLY A 28 -19.05 3.62 3.49
CA GLY A 28 -19.34 2.44 4.30
C GLY A 28 -18.79 1.13 3.74
N SER A 29 -18.17 1.15 2.56
CA SER A 29 -17.49 -0.01 2.00
C SER A 29 -16.18 -0.31 2.72
N HIS A 30 -15.67 -1.52 2.51
CA HIS A 30 -14.38 -1.94 3.06
C HIS A 30 -13.48 -2.42 1.93
N ASP A 31 -12.20 -2.15 2.07
CA ASP A 31 -11.16 -2.75 1.23
C ASP A 31 -9.92 -3.11 2.06
N TRP A 32 -9.05 -3.91 1.47
CA TRP A 32 -7.78 -4.31 2.08
C TRP A 32 -6.62 -3.64 1.37
N SER A 33 -5.60 -3.26 2.13
CA SER A 33 -4.35 -2.70 1.59
C SER A 33 -3.18 -3.07 2.49
N PRO A 34 -1.94 -2.97 2.00
CA PRO A 34 -0.78 -2.86 2.89
C PRO A 34 -0.99 -1.69 3.87
N PRO A 35 -0.50 -1.79 5.12
CA PRO A 35 -0.55 -0.68 6.08
C PRO A 35 0.29 0.49 5.59
N GLY A 36 -0.12 1.70 5.95
CA GLY A 36 0.57 2.93 5.58
C GLY A 36 -0.39 4.08 5.31
N GLY A 37 0.15 5.24 5.02
CA GLY A 37 -0.67 6.44 4.91
C GLY A 37 0.04 7.62 4.27
N VAL A 38 -0.53 8.80 4.49
CA VAL A 38 -0.01 10.07 3.98
C VAL A 38 1.20 10.50 4.81
N ILE A 39 2.29 10.85 4.12
CA ILE A 39 3.49 11.38 4.76
C ILE A 39 3.28 12.85 5.08
N GLU A 40 3.44 13.21 6.34
CA GLU A 40 3.24 14.58 6.80
C GLU A 40 4.38 15.51 6.36
N ALA A 41 4.08 16.80 6.30
CA ALA A 41 5.07 17.81 5.94
C ALA A 41 6.22 17.83 6.97
N GLY A 42 7.44 17.62 6.48
CA GLY A 42 8.66 17.59 7.30
C GLY A 42 9.09 16.19 7.75
N GLU A 43 8.29 15.16 7.53
CA GLU A 43 8.72 13.77 7.69
C GLU A 43 9.49 13.27 6.47
N SER A 44 10.44 12.35 6.68
CA SER A 44 10.92 11.50 5.59
C SER A 44 9.87 10.41 5.31
N THR A 45 9.84 9.89 4.08
CA THR A 45 8.93 8.79 3.69
C THR A 45 9.02 7.62 4.66
N VAL A 46 10.22 7.19 4.99
CA VAL A 46 10.46 6.05 5.89
C VAL A 46 10.00 6.36 7.33
N SER A 47 10.21 7.57 7.82
CA SER A 47 9.77 7.96 9.16
C SER A 47 8.25 7.98 9.28
N GLY A 48 7.56 8.59 8.31
CA GLY A 48 6.11 8.62 8.26
C GLY A 48 5.52 7.22 8.11
N LEU A 49 6.10 6.40 7.22
CA LEU A 49 5.67 5.02 7.05
C LEU A 49 5.80 4.19 8.34
N THR A 50 6.92 4.33 9.07
CA THR A 50 7.12 3.64 10.34
C THR A 50 6.07 4.04 11.37
N ARG A 51 5.73 5.32 11.44
CA ARG A 51 4.67 5.83 12.32
C ARG A 51 3.30 5.26 11.94
N GLU A 52 2.90 5.36 10.67
CA GLU A 52 1.62 4.86 10.18
C GLU A 52 1.44 3.36 10.43
N VAL A 53 2.45 2.56 10.09
CA VAL A 53 2.41 1.11 10.32
C VAL A 53 2.24 0.78 11.81
N CYS A 54 2.95 1.48 12.69
CA CYS A 54 2.84 1.26 14.14
C CYS A 54 1.45 1.67 14.66
N GLU A 55 0.90 2.79 14.21
CA GLU A 55 -0.42 3.29 14.59
C GLU A 55 -1.54 2.36 14.13
N GLU A 56 -1.48 1.90 12.88
CA GLU A 56 -2.51 1.04 12.29
C GLU A 56 -2.47 -0.40 12.78
N THR A 57 -1.27 -0.96 13.03
CA THR A 57 -1.09 -2.41 13.19
C THR A 57 -0.47 -2.83 14.50
N GLY A 58 0.18 -1.92 15.25
CA GLY A 58 0.98 -2.24 16.41
C GLY A 58 2.37 -2.79 16.12
N VAL A 59 2.69 -3.00 14.84
CA VAL A 59 4.01 -3.49 14.41
C VAL A 59 4.99 -2.34 14.32
N GLU A 60 6.16 -2.51 14.95
CA GLU A 60 7.30 -1.60 14.85
C GLU A 60 8.29 -2.15 13.83
N VAL A 61 8.44 -1.45 12.71
CA VAL A 61 9.45 -1.81 11.70
C VAL A 61 10.76 -1.15 12.04
N LEU A 62 11.81 -1.96 12.11
CA LEU A 62 13.16 -1.55 12.52
C LEU A 62 14.06 -1.26 11.32
N GLU A 63 13.78 -1.89 10.17
CA GLU A 63 14.57 -1.72 8.95
C GLU A 63 13.68 -1.82 7.73
N TRP A 64 13.79 -0.84 6.84
CA TRP A 64 13.11 -0.78 5.55
C TRP A 64 14.09 -0.93 4.40
N HIS A 65 13.63 -1.60 3.34
CA HIS A 65 14.27 -1.65 2.04
C HIS A 65 13.33 -1.08 0.97
N GLY A 66 13.84 -0.26 0.08
CA GLY A 66 13.02 0.27 -1.00
C GLY A 66 13.29 1.72 -1.38
N PRO A 67 12.39 2.30 -2.17
CA PRO A 67 11.10 1.72 -2.59
C PRO A 67 11.25 0.52 -3.51
N VAL A 68 10.43 -0.51 -3.29
CA VAL A 68 10.38 -1.70 -4.16
C VAL A 68 9.51 -1.45 -5.40
N TYR A 69 8.48 -0.63 -5.26
CA TYR A 69 7.77 -0.03 -6.38
C TYR A 69 7.21 1.35 -6.01
N GLU A 70 6.91 2.12 -7.02
CA GLU A 70 6.29 3.43 -6.91
C GLU A 70 5.00 3.45 -7.72
N VAL A 71 4.04 4.27 -7.29
CA VAL A 71 2.79 4.49 -8.02
C VAL A 71 2.52 5.98 -8.16
N VAL A 72 2.25 6.41 -9.37
CA VAL A 72 1.81 7.78 -9.65
C VAL A 72 0.35 7.73 -10.09
N VAL A 73 -0.51 8.46 -9.41
CA VAL A 73 -1.93 8.57 -9.74
C VAL A 73 -2.24 10.03 -10.04
N GLU A 74 -2.75 10.29 -11.22
CA GLU A 74 -3.17 11.63 -11.64
C GLU A 74 -4.69 11.66 -11.84
N ALA A 75 -5.37 12.56 -11.13
CA ALA A 75 -6.80 12.76 -11.19
C ALA A 75 -7.12 14.25 -11.44
N PRO A 76 -6.79 14.79 -12.64
CA PRO A 76 -6.85 16.23 -12.90
C PRO A 76 -8.28 16.79 -12.80
N GLU A 77 -9.30 16.05 -13.23
CA GLU A 77 -10.70 16.48 -13.17
C GLU A 77 -11.23 16.48 -11.72
N LEU A 78 -10.62 15.69 -10.84
CA LEU A 78 -10.90 15.67 -9.41
C LEU A 78 -9.98 16.60 -8.60
N GLY A 79 -9.01 17.24 -9.26
CA GLY A 79 -8.12 18.24 -8.68
C GLY A 79 -7.05 17.68 -7.76
N TRP A 80 -6.60 16.41 -7.95
CA TRP A 80 -5.56 15.81 -7.13
C TRP A 80 -4.61 14.89 -7.89
N GLN A 81 -3.45 14.66 -7.27
CA GLN A 81 -2.47 13.65 -7.65
C GLN A 81 -1.84 13.03 -6.41
N ALA A 82 -1.32 11.82 -6.54
CA ALA A 82 -0.61 11.13 -5.49
C ALA A 82 0.65 10.45 -6.02
N TRP A 83 1.69 10.49 -5.21
CA TRP A 83 2.92 9.72 -5.37
C TRP A 83 2.99 8.74 -4.21
N VAL A 84 3.05 7.44 -4.53
CA VAL A 84 3.07 6.36 -3.54
C VAL A 84 4.38 5.60 -3.64
N GLU A 85 5.03 5.38 -2.51
CA GLU A 85 6.21 4.51 -2.39
C GLU A 85 5.83 3.27 -1.57
N ALA A 86 6.16 2.08 -2.07
CA ALA A 86 6.04 0.84 -1.31
C ALA A 86 7.41 0.37 -0.85
N HIS A 87 7.57 0.13 0.45
CA HIS A 87 8.81 -0.31 1.07
C HIS A 87 8.65 -1.69 1.72
N LEU A 88 9.67 -2.53 1.62
CA LEU A 88 9.72 -3.86 2.21
C LEU A 88 10.36 -3.79 3.60
N ALA A 89 9.67 -4.32 4.62
CA ALA A 89 10.24 -4.47 5.95
C ALA A 89 11.24 -5.63 5.98
N ARG A 90 12.47 -5.35 6.38
CA ARG A 90 13.53 -6.35 6.58
C ARG A 90 13.60 -6.85 8.03
N ALA A 91 13.24 -5.99 8.97
CA ALA A 91 13.18 -6.31 10.39
C ALA A 91 12.01 -5.60 11.05
N PHE A 92 11.26 -6.31 11.84
CA PHE A 92 10.12 -5.78 12.58
C PHE A 92 9.86 -6.60 13.85
N ARG A 93 9.07 -6.03 14.76
CA ARG A 93 8.64 -6.68 16.00
C ARG A 93 7.29 -6.15 16.44
N GLY A 94 6.70 -6.76 17.44
CA GLY A 94 5.42 -6.38 18.05
C GLY A 94 4.29 -7.33 17.69
N ASP A 95 3.18 -7.15 18.40
CA ASP A 95 1.97 -7.94 18.23
C ASP A 95 0.90 -7.11 17.51
N LEU A 96 0.09 -7.79 16.68
CA LEU A 96 -0.98 -7.14 15.96
C LEU A 96 -2.03 -6.55 16.90
N ARG A 97 -2.35 -5.30 16.68
CA ARG A 97 -3.45 -4.58 17.33
C ARG A 97 -3.94 -3.46 16.43
N VAL A 98 -5.23 -3.28 16.36
CA VAL A 98 -5.81 -2.08 15.75
C VAL A 98 -5.73 -0.94 16.75
N ALA A 99 -5.00 0.11 16.42
CA ALA A 99 -4.86 1.30 17.27
C ALA A 99 -4.87 2.60 16.45
N ASP A 100 -5.45 2.54 15.25
CA ASP A 100 -5.52 3.64 14.30
C ASP A 100 -6.27 4.85 14.91
N PRO A 101 -5.58 6.00 15.11
CA PRO A 101 -6.20 7.19 15.68
C PRO A 101 -7.27 7.82 14.78
N ASP A 102 -7.20 7.58 13.48
CA ASP A 102 -8.16 8.11 12.50
C ASP A 102 -9.42 7.24 12.37
N GLY A 103 -9.40 6.02 12.93
CA GLY A 103 -10.53 5.10 12.91
C GLY A 103 -10.88 4.56 11.52
N ILE A 104 -9.94 4.62 10.59
CA ILE A 104 -10.08 4.11 9.22
C ILE A 104 -9.81 2.61 9.19
N VAL A 105 -8.74 2.16 9.85
CA VAL A 105 -8.40 0.75 9.96
C VAL A 105 -9.28 0.08 11.00
N VAL A 106 -10.03 -0.93 10.58
CA VAL A 106 -10.96 -1.67 11.44
C VAL A 106 -10.53 -3.12 11.71
N GLU A 107 -9.56 -3.62 10.96
CA GLU A 107 -9.01 -4.97 11.11
C GLU A 107 -7.58 -5.00 10.62
N VAL A 108 -6.74 -5.81 11.25
CA VAL A 108 -5.37 -6.09 10.84
C VAL A 108 -5.16 -7.59 10.84
N ALA A 109 -4.52 -8.14 9.80
CA ALA A 109 -4.32 -9.57 9.67
C ALA A 109 -3.05 -9.91 8.87
N TRP A 110 -2.41 -11.02 9.26
CA TRP A 110 -1.52 -11.76 8.39
C TRP A 110 -2.36 -12.55 7.39
N VAL A 111 -2.12 -12.34 6.13
CA VAL A 111 -2.90 -12.96 5.04
C VAL A 111 -1.96 -13.80 4.20
N ASP A 112 -2.28 -15.10 4.10
CA ASP A 112 -1.56 -16.02 3.23
C ASP A 112 -1.43 -15.46 1.82
N LEU A 113 -0.26 -15.62 1.18
CA LEU A 113 0.05 -14.98 -0.10
C LEU A 113 -0.92 -15.37 -1.22
N LEU A 114 -1.42 -16.61 -1.23
CA LEU A 114 -2.42 -17.05 -2.20
C LEU A 114 -3.78 -16.38 -1.95
N ALA A 115 -4.12 -16.15 -0.68
CA ALA A 115 -5.35 -15.48 -0.29
C ALA A 115 -5.31 -13.95 -0.50
N CYS A 116 -4.13 -13.33 -0.59
CA CYS A 116 -3.97 -11.89 -0.79
C CYS A 116 -4.73 -11.40 -2.02
N ARG A 117 -4.63 -12.08 -3.16
CA ARG A 117 -5.32 -11.69 -4.41
C ARG A 117 -6.83 -11.58 -4.23
N GLY A 118 -7.42 -12.53 -3.48
CA GLY A 118 -8.85 -12.49 -3.15
C GLY A 118 -9.24 -11.29 -2.27
N ARG A 119 -8.39 -10.97 -1.29
CA ARG A 119 -8.58 -9.80 -0.41
C ARG A 119 -8.47 -8.47 -1.18
N LEU A 120 -7.57 -8.41 -2.15
CA LEU A 120 -7.30 -7.20 -2.95
C LEU A 120 -8.33 -6.97 -4.07
N HIS A 121 -9.22 -7.92 -4.34
CA HIS A 121 -10.16 -7.83 -5.47
C HIS A 121 -11.05 -6.57 -5.46
N GLY A 122 -11.45 -6.09 -4.28
CA GLY A 122 -12.24 -4.87 -4.09
C GLY A 122 -11.43 -3.56 -4.06
N CYS A 123 -10.10 -3.64 -4.11
CA CYS A 123 -9.24 -2.47 -4.00
C CYS A 123 -9.15 -1.66 -5.29
N ARG A 124 -8.77 -0.40 -5.16
CA ARG A 124 -8.45 0.44 -6.33
C ARG A 124 -7.32 -0.20 -7.13
N ARG A 125 -7.37 -0.08 -8.46
CA ARG A 125 -6.38 -0.67 -9.38
C ARG A 125 -4.94 -0.29 -9.05
N TRP A 126 -4.71 0.97 -8.68
CA TRP A 126 -3.39 1.47 -8.29
C TRP A 126 -2.86 0.94 -6.95
N VAL A 127 -3.69 0.27 -6.15
CA VAL A 127 -3.26 -0.49 -4.95
C VAL A 127 -3.03 -1.95 -5.34
N ARG A 128 -4.01 -2.55 -6.03
CA ARG A 128 -4.03 -3.97 -6.34
C ARG A 128 -2.95 -4.38 -7.34
N GLU A 129 -2.93 -3.76 -8.52
CA GLU A 129 -2.09 -4.21 -9.64
C GLU A 129 -0.58 -4.16 -9.34
N PRO A 130 -0.03 -3.10 -8.72
CA PRO A 130 1.38 -3.08 -8.32
C PRO A 130 1.72 -4.16 -7.29
N LEU A 131 0.84 -4.37 -6.32
CA LEU A 131 1.04 -5.38 -5.28
C LEU A 131 0.95 -6.80 -5.85
N GLU A 132 -0.03 -7.08 -6.73
CA GLU A 132 -0.14 -8.38 -7.42
C GLU A 132 1.11 -8.65 -8.27
N ALA A 133 1.63 -7.65 -9.00
CA ALA A 133 2.85 -7.79 -9.79
C ALA A 133 4.09 -8.11 -8.92
N TRP A 134 4.17 -7.53 -7.72
CA TRP A 134 5.22 -7.85 -6.77
C TRP A 134 5.05 -9.25 -6.19
N LEU A 135 3.83 -9.66 -5.83
CA LEU A 135 3.52 -11.03 -5.35
C LEU A 135 3.86 -12.08 -6.41
N ASP A 136 3.55 -11.81 -7.70
CA ASP A 136 3.89 -12.71 -8.81
C ASP A 136 5.41 -12.91 -8.93
N ALA A 137 6.19 -11.85 -8.68
CA ALA A 137 7.64 -11.95 -8.69
C ALA A 137 8.18 -12.76 -7.50
N LEU A 138 7.58 -12.63 -6.31
CA LEU A 138 7.94 -13.48 -5.16
C LEU A 138 7.66 -14.96 -5.42
N ASP A 139 6.49 -15.28 -6.01
CA ASP A 139 6.14 -16.65 -6.38
C ASP A 139 7.14 -17.24 -7.40
N ALA A 140 7.66 -16.41 -8.32
CA ALA A 140 8.63 -16.84 -9.33
C ALA A 140 10.04 -17.11 -8.78
N LEU A 141 10.37 -16.59 -7.59
CA LEU A 141 11.66 -16.74 -6.92
C LEU A 141 11.73 -17.95 -5.95
N ASP A 142 10.77 -18.90 -6.04
CA ASP A 142 10.70 -20.11 -5.20
C ASP A 142 10.63 -19.84 -3.67
N GLY A 143 10.05 -18.71 -3.27
CA GLY A 143 9.71 -18.44 -1.87
C GLY A 143 10.85 -18.14 -0.89
N ASP A 144 12.11 -18.38 -1.26
CA ASP A 144 13.29 -18.04 -0.46
C ASP A 144 13.84 -16.62 -0.76
N GLY A 145 13.11 -15.88 -1.60
CA GLY A 145 13.51 -14.54 -2.01
C GLY A 145 13.22 -13.51 -0.91
N ASP A 146 14.28 -12.99 -0.35
CA ASP A 146 14.29 -11.77 0.45
C ASP A 146 13.92 -10.50 -0.36
N GLY A 147 13.35 -10.69 -1.56
CA GLY A 147 12.96 -9.63 -2.50
C GLY A 147 14.09 -9.06 -3.35
N ASP A 148 15.32 -9.59 -3.24
CA ASP A 148 16.50 -9.07 -3.96
C ASP A 148 16.47 -9.31 -5.47
N GLY A 149 15.63 -10.21 -5.96
CA GLY A 149 15.43 -10.44 -7.41
C GLY A 149 14.43 -9.50 -8.09
N TRP A 150 13.75 -8.64 -7.34
CA TRP A 150 12.79 -7.69 -7.88
C TRP A 150 13.49 -6.40 -8.36
N THR A 151 13.20 -5.99 -9.59
CA THR A 151 13.63 -4.68 -10.08
C THR A 151 12.55 -3.65 -9.78
N PRO A 152 12.85 -2.57 -9.04
CA PRO A 152 11.89 -1.51 -8.75
C PRO A 152 11.21 -0.97 -10.02
N ARG A 153 9.90 -0.77 -9.96
CA ARG A 153 9.08 -0.28 -11.08
C ARG A 153 8.23 0.90 -10.64
N THR A 154 7.92 1.77 -11.60
CA THR A 154 6.93 2.84 -11.42
C THR A 154 5.67 2.49 -12.22
N PHE A 155 4.55 2.39 -11.52
CA PHE A 155 3.22 2.23 -12.12
C PHE A 155 2.55 3.59 -12.22
N ARG A 156 1.89 3.85 -13.35
CA ARG A 156 1.21 5.12 -13.57
C ARG A 156 -0.25 4.89 -13.89
N TYR A 157 -1.11 5.72 -13.29
CA TYR A 157 -2.56 5.65 -13.48
C TYR A 157 -3.12 7.03 -13.74
N HIS A 158 -4.07 7.08 -14.65
CA HIS A 158 -4.90 8.26 -14.91
C HIS A 158 -6.33 7.98 -14.47
N VAL A 159 -6.90 8.91 -13.72
CA VAL A 159 -8.29 8.86 -13.24
C VAL A 159 -9.07 9.91 -14.00
N ALA A 160 -9.93 9.47 -14.91
CA ALA A 160 -10.79 10.32 -15.72
C ALA A 160 -12.20 10.37 -15.15
N GLY A 161 -12.79 11.56 -15.10
CA GLY A 161 -14.13 11.81 -14.59
C GLY A 161 -14.13 12.74 -13.38
N ALA A 162 -15.11 13.63 -13.35
CA ALA A 162 -15.27 14.64 -12.31
C ALA A 162 -16.02 14.12 -11.06
N ASP A 163 -16.60 12.93 -11.12
CA ASP A 163 -17.28 12.27 -10.02
C ASP A 163 -16.47 11.06 -9.53
N PRO A 164 -16.00 11.07 -8.28
CA PRO A 164 -15.22 9.96 -7.73
C PRO A 164 -15.91 8.58 -7.76
N ALA A 165 -17.25 8.57 -7.75
CA ALA A 165 -18.04 7.33 -7.74
C ALA A 165 -18.06 6.65 -9.11
N THR A 166 -17.90 7.43 -10.18
CA THR A 166 -17.97 6.95 -11.58
C THR A 166 -16.67 7.11 -12.35
N ALA A 167 -15.65 7.68 -11.71
CA ALA A 167 -14.35 7.91 -12.34
C ALA A 167 -13.70 6.61 -12.81
N VAL A 168 -13.14 6.64 -14.01
CA VAL A 168 -12.48 5.50 -14.66
C VAL A 168 -10.99 5.56 -14.43
N VAL A 169 -10.41 4.47 -13.95
CA VAL A 169 -8.97 4.33 -13.71
C VAL A 169 -8.35 3.54 -14.86
N THR A 170 -7.39 4.15 -15.55
CA THR A 170 -6.63 3.51 -16.62
C THR A 170 -5.14 3.50 -16.31
N PRO A 171 -4.43 2.37 -16.53
CA PRO A 171 -2.98 2.37 -16.48
C PRO A 171 -2.42 3.20 -17.65
N VAL A 172 -1.35 3.93 -17.38
CA VAL A 172 -0.60 4.67 -18.40
C VAL A 172 0.65 3.86 -18.71
N THR A 173 0.69 3.34 -19.93
CA THR A 173 1.89 2.63 -20.45
C THR A 173 3.01 3.65 -20.69
N PRO A 174 4.27 3.35 -20.35
CA PRO A 174 5.42 4.21 -20.63
C PRO A 174 5.61 4.50 -22.10
#